data_e90d8aa1e1237cd89793e2f1571cbcbc
#
_entry.id   e90d8aa1e1237cd89793e2f1571cbcbc
#
_cell.length_a   1.000
_cell.length_b   1.000
_cell.length_c   1.000
_cell.angle_alpha   90.00
_cell.angle_beta   90.00
_cell.angle_gamma   90.00
#
_symmetry.space_group_name_H-M   'P 1'
#
loop_
_entity.id
_entity.type
_entity.pdbx_description
1 polymer ?
#
loop_
_entity_poly.entity_id
_entity_poly.type
_entity_poly.pdbx_seq_one_letter_code
_entity_poly.pdbx_strand_id
1 'polypeptide(L)'
;MDFEAVRQAAERYKADMSRFLRDMISHPSESCGEREVVACIRAEMEKLGYDKVEVDGLGNVIGYMGQGDKIIAFDAHIDTVGVGNRDNWEADPYQGFETDDIIYGRGSSDQEGGMASAVYGARIMKDLN
;
A
#
# COMPACT_ATOMS: atom_id res chain seq x y z
N MET A 1 23.41 1.82 10.58
CA MET A 1 22.31 1.19 9.81
C MET A 1 22.96 0.43 8.66
N ASP A 2 22.61 -0.83 8.49
CA ASP A 2 23.11 -1.65 7.39
C ASP A 2 22.16 -1.55 6.19
N PHE A 3 22.50 -0.69 5.24
CA PHE A 3 21.67 -0.46 4.04
C PHE A 3 21.57 -1.69 3.13
N GLU A 4 22.59 -2.58 3.15
CA GLU A 4 22.53 -3.81 2.39
C GLU A 4 21.50 -4.78 2.99
N ALA A 5 21.41 -4.87 4.31
CA ALA A 5 20.37 -5.64 4.98
C ALA A 5 18.95 -5.10 4.65
N VAL A 6 18.79 -3.76 4.61
CA VAL A 6 17.52 -3.13 4.21
C VAL A 6 17.16 -3.49 2.77
N ARG A 7 18.13 -3.39 1.83
CA ARG A 7 17.93 -3.75 0.42
C ARG A 7 17.50 -5.20 0.28
N GLN A 8 18.22 -6.13 0.94
CA GLN A 8 17.90 -7.55 0.90
C GLN A 8 16.51 -7.85 1.51
N ALA A 9 16.13 -7.15 2.57
CA ALA A 9 14.80 -7.27 3.14
C ALA A 9 13.71 -6.78 2.16
N ALA A 10 13.92 -5.64 1.51
CA ALA A 10 13.01 -5.13 0.48
C ALA A 10 12.85 -6.11 -0.70
N GLU A 11 13.95 -6.69 -1.17
CA GLU A 11 13.90 -7.70 -2.25
C GLU A 11 13.08 -8.94 -1.86
N ARG A 12 13.17 -9.40 -0.60
CA ARG A 12 12.34 -10.54 -0.12
C ARG A 12 10.85 -10.23 -0.17
N TYR A 13 10.46 -8.97 0.03
CA TYR A 13 9.06 -8.54 0.02
C TYR A 13 8.58 -8.02 -1.35
N LYS A 14 9.46 -7.93 -2.37
CA LYS A 14 9.12 -7.35 -3.68
C LYS A 14 7.83 -7.93 -4.26
N ALA A 15 7.72 -9.25 -4.35
CA ALA A 15 6.54 -9.91 -4.91
C ALA A 15 5.26 -9.64 -4.11
N ASP A 16 5.36 -9.64 -2.77
CA ASP A 16 4.22 -9.33 -1.90
C ASP A 16 3.80 -7.86 -1.99
N MET A 17 4.76 -6.92 -2.06
CA MET A 17 4.48 -5.50 -2.27
C MET A 17 3.79 -5.26 -3.62
N SER A 18 4.31 -5.86 -4.70
CA SER A 18 3.70 -5.74 -6.03
C SER A 18 2.27 -6.28 -6.03
N ARG A 19 2.06 -7.47 -5.45
CA ARG A 19 0.73 -8.05 -5.30
C ARG A 19 -0.21 -7.12 -4.51
N PHE A 20 0.24 -6.61 -3.36
CA PHE A 20 -0.56 -5.70 -2.53
C PHE A 20 -0.95 -4.41 -3.28
N LEU A 21 0.00 -3.81 -4.03
CA LEU A 21 -0.30 -2.66 -4.87
C LEU A 21 -1.34 -3.01 -5.95
N ARG A 22 -1.21 -4.18 -6.59
CA ARG A 22 -2.18 -4.67 -7.58
C ARG A 22 -3.57 -4.89 -6.97
N ASP A 23 -3.60 -5.45 -5.76
CA ASP A 23 -4.84 -5.65 -5.02
C ASP A 23 -5.53 -4.30 -4.72
N MET A 24 -4.79 -3.28 -4.28
CA MET A 24 -5.35 -1.93 -4.07
C MET A 24 -5.89 -1.33 -5.37
N ILE A 25 -5.12 -1.34 -6.46
CA ILE A 25 -5.54 -0.84 -7.79
C ILE A 25 -6.87 -1.48 -8.24
N SER A 26 -7.11 -2.75 -7.89
CA SER A 26 -8.32 -3.47 -8.28
C SER A 26 -9.60 -2.98 -7.58
N HIS A 27 -9.46 -2.15 -6.55
CA HIS A 27 -10.56 -1.58 -5.79
C HIS A 27 -10.74 -0.09 -6.13
N PRO A 28 -11.69 0.28 -7.03
CA PRO A 28 -11.98 1.69 -7.30
C PRO A 28 -12.23 2.46 -6.00
N SER A 29 -11.49 3.55 -5.78
CA SER A 29 -11.47 4.28 -4.52
C SER A 29 -11.65 5.78 -4.72
N GLU A 30 -12.61 6.18 -5.56
CA GLU A 30 -12.96 7.62 -5.64
C GLU A 30 -13.44 8.11 -4.27
N SER A 31 -13.20 9.40 -3.98
CA SER A 31 -13.51 10.00 -2.68
C SER A 31 -14.92 9.66 -2.20
N CYS A 32 -15.03 9.20 -0.96
CA CYS A 32 -16.22 8.63 -0.31
C CYS A 32 -16.62 7.21 -0.80
N GLY A 33 -15.77 6.56 -1.60
CA GLY A 33 -15.96 5.19 -2.11
C GLY A 33 -14.90 4.18 -1.65
N GLU A 34 -14.06 4.52 -0.65
CA GLU A 34 -12.81 3.83 -0.32
C GLU A 34 -12.98 2.53 0.51
N ARG A 35 -14.19 2.10 0.79
CA ARG A 35 -14.47 0.96 1.69
C ARG A 35 -13.66 -0.29 1.36
N GLU A 36 -13.59 -0.67 0.09
CA GLU A 36 -12.95 -1.91 -0.34
C GLU A 36 -11.41 -1.81 -0.25
N VAL A 37 -10.83 -0.68 -0.67
CA VAL A 37 -9.39 -0.46 -0.53
C VAL A 37 -8.97 -0.35 0.94
N VAL A 38 -9.80 0.26 1.80
CA VAL A 38 -9.61 0.27 3.27
C VAL A 38 -9.56 -1.15 3.82
N ALA A 39 -10.50 -2.01 3.40
CA ALA A 39 -10.51 -3.42 3.82
C ALA A 39 -9.27 -4.18 3.33
N CYS A 40 -8.82 -3.93 2.10
CA CYS A 40 -7.61 -4.50 1.53
C CYS A 40 -6.37 -4.11 2.33
N ILE A 41 -6.18 -2.81 2.61
CA ILE A 41 -5.03 -2.30 3.37
C ILE A 41 -5.02 -2.86 4.79
N ARG A 42 -6.17 -2.86 5.45
CA ARG A 42 -6.32 -3.43 6.79
C ARG A 42 -5.89 -4.90 6.83
N ALA A 43 -6.39 -5.71 5.90
CA ALA A 43 -6.06 -7.13 5.83
C ALA A 43 -4.57 -7.37 5.60
N GLU A 44 -3.92 -6.59 4.76
CA GLU A 44 -2.48 -6.70 4.52
C GLU A 44 -1.65 -6.30 5.74
N MET A 45 -2.02 -5.21 6.44
CA MET A 45 -1.37 -4.83 7.70
C MET A 45 -1.51 -5.92 8.77
N GLU A 46 -2.70 -6.52 8.92
CA GLU A 46 -2.93 -7.63 9.85
C GLU A 46 -2.07 -8.85 9.48
N LYS A 47 -2.01 -9.23 8.20
CA LYS A 47 -1.16 -10.31 7.65
C LYS A 47 0.33 -10.05 7.92
N LEU A 48 0.80 -8.82 7.81
CA LEU A 48 2.17 -8.42 8.09
C LEU A 48 2.51 -8.36 9.58
N GLY A 49 1.56 -8.62 10.46
CA GLY A 49 1.78 -8.67 11.90
C GLY A 49 2.00 -7.30 12.53
N TYR A 50 1.24 -6.29 12.08
CA TYR A 50 1.12 -5.05 12.82
C TYR A 50 0.56 -5.31 14.22
N ASP A 51 1.05 -4.60 15.21
CA ASP A 51 0.70 -4.84 16.63
C ASP A 51 -0.77 -4.42 16.90
N LYS A 52 -1.27 -3.45 16.15
CA LYS A 52 -2.68 -3.03 16.16
C LYS A 52 -3.04 -2.46 14.78
N VAL A 53 -4.22 -2.79 14.29
CA VAL A 53 -4.81 -2.16 13.10
C VAL A 53 -6.24 -1.75 13.43
N GLU A 54 -6.58 -0.50 13.17
CA GLU A 54 -7.93 0.03 13.40
C GLU A 54 -8.39 0.92 12.24
N VAL A 55 -9.70 1.04 12.11
CA VAL A 55 -10.34 2.01 11.22
C VAL A 55 -11.08 3.00 12.11
N ASP A 56 -10.77 4.27 11.98
CA ASP A 56 -11.39 5.30 12.80
C ASP A 56 -12.79 5.71 12.29
N GLY A 57 -13.42 6.66 12.99
CA GLY A 57 -14.76 7.14 12.64
C GLY A 57 -14.84 7.93 11.33
N LEU A 58 -13.72 8.28 10.73
CA LEU A 58 -13.62 8.97 9.43
C LEU A 58 -13.26 8.02 8.28
N GLY A 59 -12.95 6.75 8.61
CA GLY A 59 -12.57 5.74 7.63
C GLY A 59 -11.05 5.61 7.42
N ASN A 60 -10.21 6.32 8.18
CA ASN A 60 -8.76 6.16 8.09
C ASN A 60 -8.33 4.81 8.65
N VAL A 61 -7.45 4.11 7.94
CA VAL A 61 -6.77 2.91 8.44
C VAL A 61 -5.52 3.33 9.20
N ILE A 62 -5.42 2.91 10.45
CA ILE A 62 -4.29 3.25 11.32
C ILE A 62 -3.63 1.96 11.77
N GLY A 63 -2.38 1.75 11.34
CA GLY A 63 -1.55 0.61 11.74
C GLY A 63 -0.46 1.03 12.71
N TYR A 64 -0.31 0.30 13.81
CA TYR A 64 0.73 0.50 14.81
C TYR A 64 1.74 -0.64 14.74
N MET A 65 3.02 -0.32 14.79
CA MET A 65 4.09 -1.31 14.78
C MET A 65 5.27 -0.86 15.66
N GLY A 66 5.73 -1.75 16.53
CA GLY A 66 6.87 -1.51 17.40
C GLY A 66 6.49 -0.89 18.74
N GLN A 67 7.52 -0.68 19.56
CA GLN A 67 7.42 -0.15 20.92
C GLN A 67 8.53 0.89 21.14
N GLY A 68 8.26 1.95 21.86
CA GLY A 68 9.27 2.97 22.18
C GLY A 68 8.67 4.33 22.51
N ASP A 69 9.52 5.22 22.98
CA ASP A 69 9.12 6.57 23.39
C ASP A 69 9.00 7.55 22.21
N LYS A 70 9.56 7.18 21.04
CA LYS A 70 9.50 7.99 19.82
C LYS A 70 8.52 7.38 18.85
N ILE A 71 7.62 8.21 18.35
CA ILE A 71 6.64 7.82 17.33
C ILE A 71 7.01 8.49 16.02
N ILE A 72 7.08 7.70 14.97
CA ILE A 72 7.20 8.18 13.58
C ILE A 72 5.88 7.85 12.90
N ALA A 73 5.21 8.85 12.35
CA ALA A 73 4.00 8.68 11.56
C ALA A 73 4.32 8.76 10.07
N PHE A 74 3.80 7.81 9.31
CA PHE A 74 3.72 7.86 7.85
C PHE A 74 2.27 8.08 7.48
N ASP A 75 2.05 8.91 6.48
CA ASP A 75 0.72 9.23 5.98
C ASP A 75 0.69 9.06 4.47
N ALA A 76 -0.40 8.50 3.95
CA ALA A 76 -0.66 8.37 2.53
C ALA A 76 -2.16 8.38 2.29
N HIS A 77 -2.61 9.12 1.27
CA HIS A 77 -4.00 9.06 0.86
C HIS A 77 -4.29 7.80 0.06
N ILE A 78 -5.54 7.36 0.06
CA ILE A 78 -6.00 6.14 -0.59
C ILE A 78 -7.11 6.39 -1.61
N ASP A 79 -7.66 7.59 -1.63
CA ASP A 79 -8.61 7.95 -2.67
C ASP A 79 -7.88 8.22 -3.99
N THR A 80 -8.54 7.88 -5.07
CA THR A 80 -8.06 8.09 -6.43
C THR A 80 -9.04 8.92 -7.22
N VAL A 81 -8.54 9.66 -8.21
CA VAL A 81 -9.41 10.34 -9.17
C VAL A 81 -10.03 9.33 -10.14
N GLY A 82 -11.22 9.63 -10.62
CA GLY A 82 -11.91 8.79 -11.60
C GLY A 82 -11.08 8.55 -12.88
N VAL A 83 -11.35 7.47 -13.57
CA VAL A 83 -10.59 7.04 -14.76
C VAL A 83 -10.88 7.88 -16.02
N GLY A 84 -11.93 8.69 -16.00
CA GLY A 84 -12.32 9.49 -17.14
C GLY A 84 -12.72 8.65 -18.37
N ASN A 85 -12.29 9.05 -19.57
CA ASN A 85 -12.56 8.26 -20.77
C ASN A 85 -11.63 7.03 -20.82
N ARG A 86 -12.24 5.84 -20.77
CA ARG A 86 -11.51 4.55 -20.80
C ARG A 86 -10.72 4.33 -22.09
N ASP A 87 -11.11 4.94 -23.21
CA ASP A 87 -10.38 4.81 -24.49
C ASP A 87 -8.99 5.46 -24.44
N ASN A 88 -8.71 6.28 -23.43
CA ASN A 88 -7.39 6.90 -23.23
C ASN A 88 -6.41 5.99 -22.45
N TRP A 89 -6.85 4.81 -22.01
CA TRP A 89 -6.04 3.88 -21.26
C TRP A 89 -5.52 2.75 -22.15
N GLU A 90 -4.26 2.37 -21.98
CA GLU A 90 -3.64 1.26 -22.71
C GLU A 90 -4.17 -0.12 -22.27
N ALA A 91 -4.69 -0.19 -21.04
CA ALA A 91 -5.31 -1.38 -20.46
C ALA A 91 -6.46 -0.97 -19.54
N ASP A 92 -7.23 -1.92 -19.04
CA ASP A 92 -8.24 -1.62 -18.00
C ASP A 92 -7.56 -0.97 -16.78
N PRO A 93 -7.98 0.25 -16.38
CA PRO A 93 -7.30 1.00 -15.32
C PRO A 93 -7.34 0.34 -13.93
N TYR A 94 -8.26 -0.58 -13.69
CA TYR A 94 -8.40 -1.29 -12.41
C TYR A 94 -7.85 -2.72 -12.45
N GLN A 95 -7.76 -3.34 -13.62
CA GLN A 95 -7.04 -4.60 -13.78
C GLN A 95 -5.56 -4.36 -14.03
N GLY A 96 -5.24 -3.35 -14.83
CA GLY A 96 -3.89 -2.97 -15.18
C GLY A 96 -3.06 -4.12 -15.74
N PHE A 97 -1.76 -3.94 -15.72
CA PHE A 97 -0.78 -5.00 -16.00
C PHE A 97 0.48 -4.79 -15.17
N GLU A 98 1.27 -5.84 -15.06
CA GLU A 98 2.56 -5.85 -14.37
C GLU A 98 3.63 -6.44 -15.29
N THR A 99 4.80 -5.81 -15.28
CA THR A 99 6.04 -6.32 -15.86
C THR A 99 7.13 -6.33 -14.78
N ASP A 100 8.36 -6.70 -15.11
CA ASP A 100 9.48 -6.68 -14.16
C ASP A 100 9.74 -5.28 -13.58
N ASP A 101 9.40 -4.22 -14.32
CA ASP A 101 9.74 -2.84 -13.97
C ASP A 101 8.53 -1.91 -13.78
N ILE A 102 7.34 -2.31 -14.18
CA ILE A 102 6.16 -1.44 -14.24
C ILE A 102 4.94 -2.13 -13.64
N ILE A 103 4.22 -1.41 -12.77
CA ILE A 103 2.85 -1.71 -12.40
C ILE A 103 1.97 -0.57 -12.94
N TYR A 104 1.07 -0.92 -13.83
CA TYR A 104 0.18 0.01 -14.52
C TYR A 104 -1.24 -0.10 -13.99
N GLY A 105 -1.87 1.03 -13.67
CA GLY A 105 -3.25 1.13 -13.24
C GLY A 105 -3.57 2.45 -12.55
N ARG A 106 -4.85 2.70 -12.28
CA ARG A 106 -5.29 3.89 -11.54
C ARG A 106 -4.78 3.77 -10.09
N GLY A 107 -4.14 4.84 -9.58
CA GLY A 107 -3.60 4.87 -8.22
C GLY A 107 -2.17 4.32 -8.09
N SER A 108 -1.63 3.60 -9.10
CA SER A 108 -0.32 2.95 -9.00
C SER A 108 0.82 3.89 -8.61
N SER A 109 0.77 5.15 -9.04
CA SER A 109 1.75 6.20 -8.70
C SER A 109 1.23 7.18 -7.65
N ASP A 110 -0.04 7.54 -7.72
CA ASP A 110 -0.66 8.56 -6.86
C ASP A 110 -1.92 7.97 -6.20
N GLN A 111 -1.81 7.44 -4.96
CA GLN A 111 -0.56 7.29 -4.23
C GLN A 111 -0.40 5.88 -3.63
N GLU A 112 -1.08 4.87 -4.18
CA GLU A 112 -1.09 3.50 -3.64
C GLU A 112 0.31 2.84 -3.64
N GLY A 113 1.17 3.21 -4.61
CA GLY A 113 2.58 2.75 -4.62
C GLY A 113 3.36 3.26 -3.42
N GLY A 114 3.14 4.52 -3.01
CA GLY A 114 3.68 5.09 -1.78
C GLY A 114 3.14 4.38 -0.54
N MET A 115 1.83 4.09 -0.51
CA MET A 115 1.17 3.33 0.54
C MET A 115 1.79 1.93 0.70
N ALA A 116 1.92 1.17 -0.39
CA ALA A 116 2.52 -0.17 -0.36
C ALA A 116 3.94 -0.12 0.21
N SER A 117 4.73 0.86 -0.22
CA SER A 117 6.10 1.06 0.26
C SER A 117 6.16 1.39 1.75
N ALA A 118 5.25 2.25 2.26
CA ALA A 118 5.20 2.63 3.67
C ALA A 118 4.79 1.44 4.56
N VAL A 119 3.76 0.69 4.15
CA VAL A 119 3.26 -0.48 4.89
C VAL A 119 4.34 -1.56 5.01
N TYR A 120 5.04 -1.88 3.93
CA TYR A 120 6.13 -2.86 3.97
C TYR A 120 7.40 -2.31 4.60
N GLY A 121 7.66 -1.00 4.48
CA GLY A 121 8.77 -0.34 5.16
C GLY A 121 8.73 -0.50 6.67
N ALA A 122 7.54 -0.35 7.28
CA ALA A 122 7.35 -0.61 8.71
C ALA A 122 7.64 -2.08 9.07
N ARG A 123 7.19 -3.03 8.25
CA ARG A 123 7.50 -4.45 8.45
C ARG A 123 8.99 -4.74 8.35
N ILE A 124 9.66 -4.19 7.35
CA ILE A 124 11.12 -4.34 7.17
C ILE A 124 11.87 -3.76 8.38
N MET A 125 11.46 -2.61 8.88
CA MET A 125 12.06 -2.05 10.10
C MET A 125 11.91 -2.99 11.30
N LYS A 126 10.74 -3.61 11.46
CA LYS A 126 10.50 -4.60 12.53
C LYS A 126 11.36 -5.85 12.37
N ASP A 127 11.62 -6.31 11.16
CA ASP A 127 12.43 -7.50 10.87
C ASP A 127 13.93 -7.28 11.13
N LEU A 128 14.38 -6.04 11.08
CA LEU A 128 15.80 -5.68 11.20
C LEU A 128 16.21 -5.16 12.59
N ASN A 129 15.28 -5.11 13.53
CA ASN A 129 15.54 -4.73 14.92
C ASN A 129 15.95 -5.91 15.79
#